data_27b93b73afde88c0f7d8b2c86323ae88
#
_entry.id   27b93b73afde88c0f7d8b2c86323ae88
#
_cell.length_a   1.000
_cell.length_b   1.000
_cell.length_c   1.000
_cell.angle_alpha   90.00
_cell.angle_beta   90.00
_cell.angle_gamma   90.00
#
_symmetry.space_group_name_H-M   'P 1'
#
loop_
_entity.id
_entity.type
_entity.pdbx_description
1 polymer ?
#
loop_
_entity_poly.entity_id
_entity_poly.type
_entity_poly.pdbx_seq_one_letter_code
_entity_poly.pdbx_strand_id
1 'polypeptide(L)'
;FVEMPATGFLFPAFQDRASDVHHVLYYSKKPEDLQPDFIANVLGNITPLTAKDQKTTFQSLVSDTLGEDCDYDTVRNIHDNLNELMEEAKESPDPLELSRPDVKHLLERSGVPEEKMEHFDKNFEEAVGEKNTLLASNIASVKTFQIETPDIVVKVNPERSDLVETREIDGRR
;
A
#
# COMPACT_ATOMS: atom_id res chain seq x y z
N PHE A 1 -37.54 -8.79 -13.33
CA PHE A 1 -36.09 -8.64 -13.41
C PHE A 1 -35.62 -8.12 -12.05
N VAL A 2 -34.67 -8.82 -11.45
CA VAL A 2 -34.03 -8.35 -10.22
C VAL A 2 -32.73 -7.69 -10.64
N GLU A 3 -32.53 -6.43 -10.24
CA GLU A 3 -31.26 -5.73 -10.50
C GLU A 3 -30.15 -6.35 -9.65
N MET A 4 -28.93 -6.32 -10.18
CA MET A 4 -27.76 -6.75 -9.43
C MET A 4 -27.61 -5.88 -8.17
N PRO A 5 -27.40 -6.47 -7.00
CA PRO A 5 -27.26 -5.71 -5.76
C PRO A 5 -26.07 -4.75 -5.83
N ALA A 6 -26.24 -3.58 -5.24
CA ALA A 6 -25.15 -2.59 -5.14
C ALA A 6 -24.12 -3.00 -4.09
N THR A 7 -24.55 -3.74 -3.08
CA THR A 7 -23.76 -4.15 -1.92
C THR A 7 -24.20 -5.53 -1.48
N GLY A 8 -23.27 -6.33 -0.99
CA GLY A 8 -23.55 -7.65 -0.43
C GLY A 8 -22.49 -8.06 0.56
N PHE A 9 -22.84 -9.00 1.44
CA PHE A 9 -21.86 -9.60 2.34
C PHE A 9 -22.17 -11.08 2.56
N LEU A 10 -21.15 -11.83 2.91
CA LEU A 10 -21.25 -13.22 3.32
C LEU A 10 -20.56 -13.38 4.68
N PHE A 11 -21.30 -13.92 5.64
CA PHE A 11 -20.77 -14.27 6.96
C PHE A 11 -21.29 -15.66 7.36
N PRO A 12 -20.44 -16.53 7.86
CA PRO A 12 -18.97 -16.43 7.88
C PRO A 12 -18.39 -16.37 6.46
N ALA A 13 -17.22 -15.78 6.35
CA ALA A 13 -16.48 -15.82 5.09
C ALA A 13 -16.09 -17.26 4.73
N PHE A 14 -15.89 -17.53 3.44
CA PHE A 14 -15.52 -18.87 2.99
C PHE A 14 -14.14 -18.78 2.33
N GLN A 15 -13.16 -19.45 2.94
CA GLN A 15 -11.79 -19.48 2.48
C GLN A 15 -11.31 -20.93 2.43
N ASP A 16 -10.65 -21.34 1.36
CA ASP A 16 -10.03 -22.65 1.18
C ASP A 16 -10.88 -23.87 1.65
N ARG A 17 -12.17 -23.89 1.30
CA ARG A 17 -13.14 -24.92 1.65
C ARG A 17 -13.54 -24.99 3.14
N ALA A 18 -13.18 -23.97 3.91
CA ALA A 18 -13.58 -23.82 5.31
C ALA A 18 -14.35 -22.52 5.53
N SER A 19 -15.23 -22.51 6.52
CA SER A 19 -15.90 -21.31 6.97
C SER A 19 -14.98 -20.56 7.93
N ASP A 20 -14.75 -19.28 7.66
CA ASP A 20 -13.98 -18.39 8.52
C ASP A 20 -14.92 -17.48 9.31
N VAL A 21 -15.08 -17.79 10.60
CA VAL A 21 -15.97 -17.08 11.52
C VAL A 21 -15.43 -15.75 12.01
N HIS A 22 -14.20 -15.41 11.67
CA HIS A 22 -13.54 -14.17 12.07
C HIS A 22 -13.59 -13.11 10.98
N HIS A 23 -13.95 -13.49 9.75
CA HIS A 23 -13.98 -12.59 8.61
C HIS A 23 -15.37 -12.51 7.95
N VAL A 24 -15.61 -11.36 7.32
CA VAL A 24 -16.78 -11.10 6.47
C VAL A 24 -16.30 -10.87 5.06
N LEU A 25 -16.84 -11.60 4.10
CA LEU A 25 -16.65 -11.27 2.70
C LEU A 25 -17.64 -10.17 2.33
N TYR A 26 -17.12 -9.04 1.87
CA TYR A 26 -17.90 -7.87 1.51
C TYR A 26 -17.78 -7.57 0.01
N TYR A 27 -18.89 -7.25 -0.61
CA TYR A 27 -18.97 -6.87 -2.02
C TYR A 27 -19.57 -5.46 -2.15
N SER A 28 -18.90 -4.60 -2.92
CA SER A 28 -19.44 -3.34 -3.41
C SER A 28 -19.35 -3.29 -4.94
N LYS A 29 -20.46 -2.88 -5.59
CA LYS A 29 -20.50 -2.66 -7.05
C LYS A 29 -19.57 -1.51 -7.47
N LYS A 30 -19.34 -0.57 -6.56
CA LYS A 30 -18.41 0.56 -6.74
C LYS A 30 -17.23 0.39 -5.78
N PRO A 31 -16.06 -0.09 -6.27
CA PRO A 31 -14.90 -0.32 -5.41
C PRO A 31 -14.41 0.92 -4.66
N GLU A 32 -14.75 2.11 -5.17
CA GLU A 32 -14.39 3.40 -4.58
C GLU A 32 -15.39 3.87 -3.50
N ASP A 33 -16.57 3.25 -3.42
CA ASP A 33 -17.63 3.56 -2.46
C ASP A 33 -17.94 2.30 -1.62
N LEU A 34 -17.24 2.16 -0.51
CA LEU A 34 -17.38 1.03 0.40
C LEU A 34 -18.54 1.17 1.37
N GLN A 35 -19.33 2.24 1.29
CA GLN A 35 -20.46 2.51 2.16
C GLN A 35 -20.07 2.40 3.65
N PRO A 36 -19.24 3.32 4.16
CA PRO A 36 -18.67 3.24 5.51
C PRO A 36 -19.72 3.14 6.61
N ASP A 37 -20.86 3.82 6.47
CA ASP A 37 -21.96 3.75 7.42
C ASP A 37 -22.55 2.33 7.52
N PHE A 38 -22.63 1.62 6.41
CA PHE A 38 -23.11 0.23 6.42
C PHE A 38 -22.08 -0.69 7.11
N ILE A 39 -20.79 -0.53 6.79
CA ILE A 39 -19.73 -1.33 7.42
C ILE A 39 -19.68 -1.07 8.92
N ALA A 40 -19.73 0.18 9.35
CA ALA A 40 -19.64 0.55 10.76
C ALA A 40 -20.90 0.13 11.54
N ASN A 41 -22.09 0.44 11.03
CA ASN A 41 -23.34 0.28 11.79
C ASN A 41 -23.95 -1.11 11.67
N VAL A 42 -23.72 -1.82 10.55
CA VAL A 42 -24.32 -3.14 10.31
C VAL A 42 -23.32 -4.27 10.55
N LEU A 43 -22.08 -4.12 10.05
CA LEU A 43 -21.05 -5.14 10.21
C LEU A 43 -20.22 -4.93 11.48
N GLY A 44 -20.34 -3.78 12.15
CA GLY A 44 -19.60 -3.47 13.38
C GLY A 44 -18.07 -3.41 13.18
N ASN A 45 -17.64 -3.05 11.98
CA ASN A 45 -16.22 -3.05 11.62
C ASN A 45 -15.75 -1.67 11.10
N ILE A 46 -14.45 -1.49 10.98
CA ILE A 46 -13.83 -0.29 10.41
C ILE A 46 -13.78 -0.48 8.89
N THR A 47 -14.10 0.58 8.16
CA THR A 47 -13.98 0.58 6.69
C THR A 47 -12.52 0.46 6.29
N PRO A 48 -12.12 -0.59 5.54
CA PRO A 48 -10.76 -0.72 5.05
C PRO A 48 -10.46 0.35 3.98
N LEU A 49 -9.18 0.66 3.80
CA LEU A 49 -8.75 1.49 2.68
C LEU A 49 -8.99 0.76 1.35
N THR A 50 -9.49 1.47 0.34
CA THR A 50 -9.57 0.91 -1.01
C THR A 50 -8.18 0.62 -1.57
N ALA A 51 -8.06 -0.24 -2.59
CA ALA A 51 -6.77 -0.52 -3.23
C ALA A 51 -6.08 0.76 -3.76
N LYS A 52 -6.88 1.69 -4.29
CA LYS A 52 -6.39 3.00 -4.75
C LYS A 52 -5.88 3.85 -3.59
N ASP A 53 -6.65 3.91 -2.50
CA ASP A 53 -6.27 4.69 -1.33
C ASP A 53 -5.04 4.10 -0.66
N GLN A 54 -4.92 2.77 -0.54
CA GLN A 54 -3.73 2.12 -0.01
C GLN A 54 -2.47 2.51 -0.78
N LYS A 55 -2.55 2.53 -2.12
CA LYS A 55 -1.43 2.95 -2.97
C LYS A 55 -1.06 4.41 -2.73
N THR A 56 -2.04 5.31 -2.77
CA THR A 56 -1.81 6.74 -2.57
C THR A 56 -1.28 7.02 -1.16
N THR A 57 -1.85 6.38 -0.14
CA THR A 57 -1.42 6.49 1.25
C THR A 57 0.02 6.03 1.42
N PHE A 58 0.38 4.87 0.84
CA PHE A 58 1.75 4.37 0.90
C PHE A 58 2.74 5.33 0.22
N GLN A 59 2.41 5.87 -0.96
CA GLN A 59 3.25 6.84 -1.66
C GLN A 59 3.45 8.12 -0.85
N SER A 60 2.38 8.67 -0.25
CA SER A 60 2.47 9.83 0.62
C SER A 60 3.33 9.53 1.85
N LEU A 61 3.12 8.37 2.49
CA LEU A 61 3.88 7.96 3.66
C LEU A 61 5.38 7.86 3.38
N VAL A 62 5.77 7.29 2.22
CA VAL A 62 7.17 7.24 1.77
C VAL A 62 7.71 8.64 1.53
N SER A 63 6.96 9.47 0.79
CA SER A 63 7.37 10.85 0.50
C SER A 63 7.54 11.69 1.76
N ASP A 64 6.61 11.61 2.70
CA ASP A 64 6.64 12.35 3.95
C ASP A 64 7.79 11.89 4.87
N THR A 65 8.11 10.58 4.83
CA THR A 65 9.23 10.01 5.61
C THR A 65 10.57 10.44 5.03
N LEU A 66 10.73 10.41 3.72
CA LEU A 66 11.97 10.76 3.05
C LEU A 66 12.19 12.29 2.98
N GLY A 67 11.12 13.05 2.79
CA GLY A 67 11.18 14.49 2.64
C GLY A 67 12.03 14.90 1.44
N GLU A 68 13.03 15.79 1.65
CA GLU A 68 13.93 16.25 0.61
C GLU A 68 14.88 15.15 0.08
N ASP A 69 15.07 14.07 0.84
CA ASP A 69 15.89 12.92 0.44
C ASP A 69 15.09 11.85 -0.33
N CYS A 70 13.90 12.19 -0.81
CA CYS A 70 13.09 11.32 -1.67
C CYS A 70 13.72 11.25 -3.06
N ASP A 71 14.81 10.50 -3.18
CA ASP A 71 15.50 10.27 -4.44
C ASP A 71 15.04 8.99 -5.15
N TYR A 72 15.38 8.92 -6.43
CA TYR A 72 15.02 7.79 -7.29
C TYR A 72 15.56 6.46 -6.77
N ASP A 73 16.81 6.43 -6.32
CA ASP A 73 17.49 5.20 -5.92
C ASP A 73 16.85 4.61 -4.66
N THR A 74 16.53 5.46 -3.68
CA THR A 74 15.84 5.04 -2.44
C THR A 74 14.45 4.49 -2.74
N VAL A 75 13.65 5.19 -3.54
CA VAL A 75 12.30 4.73 -3.89
C VAL A 75 12.34 3.44 -4.73
N ARG A 76 13.34 3.30 -5.61
CA ARG A 76 13.58 2.05 -6.34
C ARG A 76 13.93 0.90 -5.40
N ASN A 77 14.82 1.12 -4.43
CA ASN A 77 15.17 0.10 -3.44
C ASN A 77 13.95 -0.34 -2.62
N ILE A 78 13.06 0.59 -2.24
CA ILE A 78 11.80 0.26 -1.56
C ILE A 78 10.95 -0.65 -2.45
N HIS A 79 10.81 -0.31 -3.71
CA HIS A 79 10.04 -1.10 -4.66
C HIS A 79 10.63 -2.50 -4.89
N ASP A 80 11.96 -2.60 -5.06
CA ASP A 80 12.65 -3.86 -5.30
C ASP A 80 12.54 -4.78 -4.06
N ASN A 81 12.74 -4.24 -2.86
CA ASN A 81 12.56 -4.97 -1.60
C ASN A 81 11.10 -5.42 -1.38
N LEU A 82 10.12 -4.60 -1.76
CA LEU A 82 8.71 -4.97 -1.69
C LEU A 82 8.39 -6.13 -2.64
N ASN A 83 8.92 -6.09 -3.86
CA ASN A 83 8.76 -7.18 -4.83
C ASN A 83 9.41 -8.48 -4.34
N GLU A 84 10.57 -8.40 -3.70
CA GLU A 84 11.25 -9.55 -3.10
C GLU A 84 10.37 -10.18 -2.00
N LEU A 85 9.81 -9.38 -1.09
CA LEU A 85 8.86 -9.87 -0.08
C LEU A 85 7.62 -10.53 -0.70
N MET A 86 7.11 -9.98 -1.80
CA MET A 86 5.98 -10.58 -2.51
C MET A 86 6.33 -11.92 -3.17
N GLU A 87 7.54 -12.04 -3.74
CA GLU A 87 8.00 -13.33 -4.30
C GLU A 87 8.23 -14.36 -3.20
N GLU A 88 8.78 -13.99 -2.04
CA GLU A 88 8.93 -14.88 -0.89
C GLU A 88 7.58 -15.38 -0.35
N ALA A 89 6.56 -14.50 -0.36
CA ALA A 89 5.21 -14.83 0.10
C ALA A 89 4.35 -15.56 -0.95
N LYS A 90 4.84 -15.76 -2.17
CA LYS A 90 4.05 -16.28 -3.30
C LYS A 90 3.50 -17.70 -3.08
N GLU A 91 4.18 -18.49 -2.26
CA GLU A 91 3.72 -19.85 -1.92
C GLU A 91 2.71 -19.86 -0.76
N SER A 92 2.53 -18.72 -0.08
CA SER A 92 1.51 -18.58 0.96
C SER A 92 0.12 -18.52 0.35
N PRO A 93 -0.87 -19.24 0.90
CA PRO A 93 -2.26 -19.10 0.46
C PRO A 93 -2.86 -17.75 0.83
N ASP A 94 -2.33 -17.09 1.87
CA ASP A 94 -2.82 -15.82 2.34
C ASP A 94 -2.10 -14.65 1.64
N PRO A 95 -2.83 -13.57 1.31
CA PRO A 95 -2.21 -12.38 0.71
C PRO A 95 -1.22 -11.75 1.70
N LEU A 96 -0.13 -11.22 1.17
CA LEU A 96 0.86 -10.51 1.98
C LEU A 96 0.30 -9.17 2.47
N GLU A 97 0.01 -9.11 3.76
CA GLU A 97 -0.39 -7.90 4.45
C GLU A 97 0.79 -7.32 5.21
N LEU A 98 1.00 -6.02 5.05
CA LEU A 98 2.07 -5.28 5.71
C LEU A 98 1.47 -4.44 6.84
N SER A 99 1.83 -4.80 8.05
CA SER A 99 1.54 -4.02 9.25
C SER A 99 2.51 -2.83 9.37
N ARG A 100 2.26 -1.94 10.34
CA ARG A 100 3.16 -0.81 10.63
C ARG A 100 4.62 -1.25 10.85
N PRO A 101 4.92 -2.27 11.67
CA PRO A 101 6.31 -2.77 11.81
C PRO A 101 6.90 -3.30 10.50
N ASP A 102 6.09 -3.97 9.67
CA ASP A 102 6.56 -4.52 8.39
C ASP A 102 6.94 -3.42 7.40
N VAL A 103 6.11 -2.37 7.30
CA VAL A 103 6.42 -1.21 6.45
C VAL A 103 7.65 -0.47 6.98
N LYS A 104 7.76 -0.29 8.30
CA LYS A 104 8.95 0.30 8.92
C LYS A 104 10.21 -0.46 8.55
N HIS A 105 10.19 -1.78 8.72
CA HIS A 105 11.32 -2.64 8.36
C HIS A 105 11.64 -2.61 6.87
N LEU A 106 10.62 -2.56 6.01
CA LEU A 106 10.81 -2.39 4.57
C LEU A 106 11.59 -1.11 4.24
N LEU A 107 11.23 0.01 4.87
CA LEU A 107 11.92 1.30 4.67
C LEU A 107 13.36 1.26 5.20
N GLU A 108 13.57 0.74 6.40
CA GLU A 108 14.92 0.56 6.99
C GLU A 108 15.82 -0.30 6.10
N ARG A 109 15.30 -1.44 5.63
CA ARG A 109 16.01 -2.34 4.70
C ARG A 109 16.34 -1.66 3.38
N SER A 110 15.52 -0.71 2.97
CA SER A 110 15.70 0.03 1.72
C SER A 110 16.68 1.20 1.84
N GLY A 111 17.29 1.39 3.02
CA GLY A 111 18.31 2.40 3.25
C GLY A 111 17.78 3.73 3.78
N VAL A 112 16.52 3.79 4.23
CA VAL A 112 15.97 4.98 4.89
C VAL A 112 16.63 5.15 6.25
N PRO A 113 17.28 6.31 6.55
CA PRO A 113 17.95 6.53 7.82
C PRO A 113 16.98 6.52 9.00
N GLU A 114 17.43 6.01 10.17
CA GLU A 114 16.64 5.94 11.39
C GLU A 114 16.12 7.32 11.83
N GLU A 115 16.89 8.37 11.60
CA GLU A 115 16.53 9.75 11.90
C GLU A 115 15.24 10.20 11.18
N LYS A 116 15.00 9.68 9.97
CA LYS A 116 13.79 9.95 9.17
C LYS A 116 12.57 9.19 9.68
N MET A 117 12.79 8.14 10.46
CA MET A 117 11.73 7.28 10.98
C MET A 117 11.11 7.79 12.30
N GLU A 118 11.59 8.92 12.85
CA GLU A 118 11.11 9.45 14.13
C GLU A 118 9.58 9.68 14.14
N HIS A 119 9.03 10.17 13.06
CA HIS A 119 7.59 10.46 12.95
C HIS A 119 6.79 9.40 12.19
N PHE A 120 7.47 8.37 11.68
CA PHE A 120 6.84 7.33 10.85
C PHE A 120 5.65 6.66 11.53
N ASP A 121 5.83 6.23 12.77
CA ASP A 121 4.79 5.51 13.51
C ASP A 121 3.50 6.33 13.62
N LYS A 122 3.63 7.63 13.92
CA LYS A 122 2.51 8.56 14.00
C LYS A 122 1.86 8.77 12.63
N ASN A 123 2.67 9.02 11.61
CA ASN A 123 2.18 9.25 10.25
C ASN A 123 1.46 8.03 9.69
N PHE A 124 1.98 6.82 9.98
CA PHE A 124 1.32 5.57 9.61
C PHE A 124 -0.05 5.42 10.28
N GLU A 125 -0.11 5.70 11.58
CA GLU A 125 -1.34 5.58 12.37
C GLU A 125 -2.42 6.57 11.91
N GLU A 126 -2.03 7.80 11.57
CA GLU A 126 -2.93 8.83 11.03
C GLU A 126 -3.41 8.49 9.60
N ALA A 127 -2.56 7.91 8.77
CA ALA A 127 -2.85 7.66 7.36
C ALA A 127 -3.53 6.32 7.10
N VAL A 128 -3.13 5.26 7.80
CA VAL A 128 -3.60 3.89 7.59
C VAL A 128 -4.56 3.46 8.69
N GLY A 129 -4.33 3.93 9.93
CA GLY A 129 -5.06 3.54 11.12
C GLY A 129 -4.30 2.51 11.95
N GLU A 130 -4.55 2.51 13.26
CA GLU A 130 -3.81 1.72 14.25
C GLU A 130 -3.84 0.20 13.98
N LYS A 131 -4.99 -0.30 13.49
CA LYS A 131 -5.24 -1.73 13.31
C LYS A 131 -5.29 -2.17 11.84
N ASN A 132 -5.08 -1.24 10.93
CA ASN A 132 -5.14 -1.54 9.51
C ASN A 132 -3.77 -1.98 8.98
N THR A 133 -3.83 -2.79 7.93
CA THR A 133 -2.67 -3.26 7.16
C THR A 133 -2.76 -2.76 5.73
N LEU A 134 -1.65 -2.78 5.03
CA LEU A 134 -1.58 -2.51 3.60
C LEU A 134 -1.33 -3.83 2.86
N LEU A 135 -2.14 -4.12 1.86
CA LEU A 135 -1.89 -5.26 0.98
C LEU A 135 -0.74 -4.95 0.04
N ALA A 136 0.31 -5.76 0.09
CA ALA A 136 1.48 -5.58 -0.76
C ALA A 136 1.12 -5.49 -2.24
N SER A 137 0.17 -6.30 -2.71
CA SER A 137 -0.32 -6.26 -4.09
C SER A 137 -0.99 -4.96 -4.50
N ASN A 138 -1.53 -4.19 -3.55
CA ASN A 138 -2.17 -2.90 -3.82
C ASN A 138 -1.15 -1.77 -3.89
N ILE A 139 -0.07 -1.84 -3.14
CA ILE A 139 0.96 -0.80 -3.06
C ILE A 139 2.11 -1.02 -4.03
N ALA A 140 2.39 -2.27 -4.41
CA ALA A 140 3.39 -2.58 -5.42
C ALA A 140 2.96 -2.09 -6.80
N SER A 141 3.80 -1.30 -7.44
CA SER A 141 3.58 -0.88 -8.83
C SER A 141 4.17 -1.91 -9.79
N VAL A 142 3.36 -2.92 -10.15
CA VAL A 142 3.80 -4.03 -11.03
C VAL A 142 4.21 -3.58 -12.43
N LYS A 143 3.77 -2.42 -12.90
CA LYS A 143 3.96 -2.00 -14.31
C LYS A 143 4.67 -0.68 -14.52
N THR A 144 4.70 0.19 -13.55
CA THR A 144 5.34 1.50 -13.68
C THR A 144 5.79 2.02 -12.34
N PHE A 145 7.05 2.38 -12.28
CA PHE A 145 7.60 3.17 -11.20
C PHE A 145 7.25 4.65 -11.44
N GLN A 146 6.69 5.32 -10.46
CA GLN A 146 6.28 6.72 -10.60
C GLN A 146 6.89 7.55 -9.47
N ILE A 147 7.67 8.54 -9.84
CA ILE A 147 8.09 9.63 -8.95
C ILE A 147 7.22 10.84 -9.28
N GLU A 148 6.61 11.41 -8.28
CA GLU A 148 5.77 12.58 -8.42
C GLU A 148 6.32 13.71 -7.54
N THR A 149 6.65 14.82 -8.17
CA THR A 149 6.93 16.09 -7.51
C THR A 149 5.80 17.07 -7.85
N PRO A 150 5.66 18.21 -7.15
CA PRO A 150 4.59 19.18 -7.44
C PRO A 150 4.47 19.59 -8.91
N ASP A 151 5.58 19.56 -9.64
CA ASP A 151 5.65 20.06 -11.02
C ASP A 151 5.96 18.98 -12.07
N ILE A 152 6.43 17.80 -11.65
CA ILE A 152 6.92 16.77 -12.57
C ILE A 152 6.47 15.39 -12.12
N VAL A 153 5.96 14.60 -13.06
CA VAL A 153 5.68 13.17 -12.87
C VAL A 153 6.56 12.38 -13.81
N VAL A 154 7.44 11.55 -13.25
CA VAL A 154 8.30 10.64 -14.00
C VAL A 154 7.75 9.23 -13.87
N LYS A 155 7.39 8.60 -14.99
CA LYS A 155 6.93 7.21 -15.04
C LYS A 155 7.96 6.37 -15.77
N VAL A 156 8.51 5.39 -15.08
CA VAL A 156 9.54 4.50 -15.63
C VAL A 156 9.04 3.06 -15.59
N ASN A 157 9.27 2.32 -16.67
CA ASN A 157 9.09 0.88 -16.64
C ASN A 157 10.24 0.29 -15.78
N PRO A 158 9.97 -0.51 -14.74
CA PRO A 158 11.01 -1.10 -13.89
C PRO A 158 12.09 -1.87 -14.68
N GLU A 159 11.69 -2.54 -15.77
CA GLU A 159 12.63 -3.25 -16.66
C GLU A 159 13.57 -2.32 -17.44
N ARG A 160 13.26 -1.01 -17.46
CA ARG A 160 14.04 0.00 -18.18
C ARG A 160 14.56 1.10 -17.25
N SER A 161 14.88 0.73 -16.03
CA SER A 161 15.53 1.62 -15.06
C SER A 161 16.91 2.12 -15.53
N ASP A 162 17.52 1.41 -16.49
CA ASP A 162 18.74 1.80 -17.20
C ASP A 162 18.64 3.13 -17.96
N LEU A 163 17.40 3.59 -18.23
CA LEU A 163 17.13 4.86 -18.93
C LEU A 163 17.11 6.07 -17.99
N VAL A 164 17.12 5.87 -16.69
CA VAL A 164 17.09 6.95 -15.69
C VAL A 164 18.41 7.00 -14.97
N GLU A 165 19.05 8.15 -15.01
CA GLU A 165 20.28 8.44 -14.30
C GLU A 165 20.05 9.64 -13.39
N THR A 166 20.30 9.48 -12.09
CA THR A 166 20.26 10.57 -11.13
C THR A 166 21.62 11.26 -11.11
N ARG A 167 21.65 12.57 -11.32
CA ARG A 167 22.85 13.39 -11.21
C ARG A 167 22.60 14.53 -10.25
N GLU A 168 23.57 14.77 -9.39
CA GLU A 168 23.59 15.97 -8.56
C GLU A 168 24.20 17.12 -9.37
N ILE A 169 23.41 18.19 -9.52
CA ILE A 169 23.83 19.42 -10.19
C ILE A 169 23.66 20.57 -9.18
N ASP A 170 24.78 21.23 -8.83
CA ASP A 170 24.82 22.35 -7.88
C ASP A 170 24.13 22.05 -6.52
N GLY A 171 24.34 20.84 -6.00
CA GLY A 171 23.78 20.43 -4.72
C GLY A 171 22.26 20.12 -4.76
N ARG A 172 21.67 19.98 -5.96
CA ARG A 172 20.29 19.53 -6.19
C ARG A 172 20.30 18.22 -6.96
N ARG A 173 19.58 17.25 -6.43
CA ARG A 173 19.32 15.97 -7.10
C ARG A 173 18.06 16.02 -7.95
#